data_e5ca7adfc82bd78d7d952d804ada512f
#
_entry.id   e5ca7adfc82bd78d7d952d804ada512f
#
_cell.length_a   1.000
_cell.length_b   1.000
_cell.length_c   1.000
_cell.angle_alpha   90.00
_cell.angle_beta   90.00
_cell.angle_gamma   90.00
#
_symmetry.space_group_name_H-M   'P 1'
#
loop_
_entity.id
_entity.type
_entity.pdbx_description
1 polymer ?
#
loop_
_entity_poly.entity_id
_entity_poly.type
_entity_poly.pdbx_seq_one_letter_code
_entity_poly.pdbx_strand_id
1 'polypeptide(L)'
;MDKDIEFMKEALKEAELARLEDEVPIGCVIVKDDQIIARAHNQRDKSHNPLGHAETLAIKKASEVVNDWQLVDCTLYVTIEPCIMCSGAIIQSRIQTLV
;
A
#
# COMPACT_ATOMS: atom_id res chain seq x y z
N MET A 1 -9.20 -14.53 8.03
CA MET A 1 -9.50 -15.09 6.70
C MET A 1 -10.47 -14.21 5.96
N ASP A 2 -11.69 -14.06 6.49
CA ASP A 2 -12.68 -13.22 5.83
C ASP A 2 -12.21 -11.76 5.74
N LYS A 3 -11.48 -11.29 6.74
CA LYS A 3 -10.95 -9.93 6.73
C LYS A 3 -9.84 -9.74 5.70
N ASP A 4 -9.03 -10.76 5.47
CA ASP A 4 -8.00 -10.70 4.42
C ASP A 4 -8.64 -10.51 3.04
N ILE A 5 -9.73 -11.23 2.79
CA ILE A 5 -10.48 -11.08 1.53
C ILE A 5 -11.07 -9.68 1.44
N GLU A 6 -11.66 -9.19 2.52
CA GLU A 6 -12.27 -7.87 2.58
C GLU A 6 -11.25 -6.77 2.29
N PHE A 7 -10.08 -6.82 2.94
CA PHE A 7 -9.03 -5.82 2.73
C PHE A 7 -8.40 -5.95 1.35
N MET A 8 -8.25 -7.16 0.83
CA MET A 8 -7.75 -7.33 -0.53
C MET A 8 -8.72 -6.73 -1.56
N LYS A 9 -10.03 -6.83 -1.33
CA LYS A 9 -11.02 -6.16 -2.19
C LYS A 9 -10.83 -4.65 -2.17
N GLU A 10 -10.49 -4.07 -1.03
CA GLU A 10 -10.21 -2.64 -0.97
C GLU A 10 -8.93 -2.27 -1.73
N ALA A 11 -7.91 -3.12 -1.67
CA ALA A 11 -6.71 -2.92 -2.48
C ALA A 11 -7.03 -2.98 -3.98
N LEU A 12 -7.92 -3.89 -4.38
CA LEU A 12 -8.36 -3.98 -5.77
C LEU A 12 -9.13 -2.73 -6.22
N LYS A 13 -9.89 -2.10 -5.33
CA LYS A 13 -10.55 -0.82 -5.64
C LYS A 13 -9.52 0.27 -5.92
N GLU A 14 -8.44 0.30 -5.17
CA GLU A 14 -7.35 1.25 -5.43
C GLU A 14 -6.69 0.97 -6.78
N ALA A 15 -6.48 -0.30 -7.12
CA ALA A 15 -5.92 -0.66 -8.42
C ALA A 15 -6.83 -0.15 -9.56
N GLU A 16 -8.14 -0.23 -9.39
CA GLU A 16 -9.08 0.28 -10.39
C GLU A 16 -8.98 1.80 -10.55
N LEU A 17 -8.76 2.52 -9.46
CA LEU A 17 -8.53 3.97 -9.54
C LEU A 17 -7.28 4.29 -10.35
N ALA A 18 -6.22 3.50 -10.17
CA ALA A 18 -5.00 3.67 -10.97
C ALA A 18 -5.30 3.44 -12.45
N ARG A 19 -6.05 2.39 -12.77
CA ARG A 19 -6.42 2.09 -14.15
C ARG A 19 -7.18 3.25 -14.80
N LEU A 20 -8.09 3.87 -14.05
CA LEU A 20 -8.85 5.01 -14.54
C LEU A 20 -7.99 6.24 -14.77
N GLU A 21 -6.81 6.30 -14.16
CA GLU A 21 -5.84 7.39 -14.31
C GLU A 21 -4.74 7.05 -15.32
N ASP A 22 -4.91 5.98 -16.09
CA ASP A 22 -3.90 5.48 -17.04
C ASP A 22 -2.58 5.12 -16.37
N GLU A 23 -2.62 4.71 -15.10
CA GLU A 23 -1.47 4.18 -14.39
C GLU A 23 -1.51 2.66 -14.38
N VAL A 24 -0.38 2.04 -14.07
CA VAL A 24 -0.35 0.60 -13.87
C VAL A 24 -1.32 0.23 -12.74
N PRO A 25 -2.25 -0.72 -12.94
CA PRO A 25 -3.33 -0.97 -11.98
C PRO A 25 -2.86 -1.77 -10.77
N ILE A 26 -2.13 -1.11 -9.90
CA ILE A 26 -1.67 -1.69 -8.63
C ILE A 26 -2.25 -0.88 -7.50
N GLY A 27 -2.87 -1.55 -6.54
CA GLY A 27 -3.46 -0.92 -5.37
C GLY A 27 -2.96 -1.57 -4.09
N CYS A 28 -2.98 -0.79 -3.02
CA CYS A 28 -2.44 -1.20 -1.73
C CYS A 28 -3.22 -0.56 -0.60
N VAL A 29 -3.47 -1.34 0.46
CA VAL A 29 -3.98 -0.80 1.72
C VAL A 29 -3.12 -1.30 2.87
N ILE A 30 -2.97 -0.48 3.89
CA ILE A 30 -2.28 -0.85 5.13
C ILE A 30 -3.29 -0.82 6.26
N VAL A 31 -3.30 -1.89 7.04
CA VAL A 31 -4.31 -2.13 8.07
C VAL A 31 -3.62 -2.24 9.43
N LYS A 32 -4.20 -1.60 10.44
CA LYS A 32 -3.80 -1.73 11.83
C LYS A 32 -5.06 -1.83 12.67
N ASP A 33 -5.09 -2.81 13.58
CA ASP A 33 -6.25 -3.05 14.46
C ASP A 33 -7.56 -3.18 13.67
N ASP A 34 -7.51 -3.95 12.57
CA ASP A 34 -8.66 -4.22 11.70
C ASP A 34 -9.22 -2.96 11.02
N GLN A 35 -8.43 -1.89 10.95
CA GLN A 35 -8.83 -0.65 10.29
C GLN A 35 -7.82 -0.27 9.23
N ILE A 36 -8.33 0.18 8.07
CA ILE A 36 -7.45 0.71 7.02
C ILE A 36 -6.95 2.07 7.47
N ILE A 37 -5.62 2.18 7.65
CA ILE A 37 -5.02 3.46 8.05
C ILE A 37 -4.38 4.17 6.86
N ALA A 38 -4.18 3.48 5.74
CA ALA A 38 -3.66 4.10 4.54
C ALA A 38 -4.10 3.30 3.33
N ARG A 39 -4.32 4.00 2.22
CA ARG A 39 -4.61 3.38 0.94
C ARG A 39 -3.97 4.19 -0.17
N ALA A 40 -3.52 3.52 -1.20
CA ALA A 40 -2.86 4.17 -2.32
C ALA A 40 -2.91 3.30 -3.55
N HIS A 41 -2.66 3.93 -4.69
CA HIS A 41 -2.52 3.23 -5.97
C HIS A 41 -1.36 3.86 -6.72
N ASN A 42 -0.90 3.17 -7.75
CA ASN A 42 0.26 3.59 -8.50
C ASN A 42 0.04 4.97 -9.12
N GLN A 43 1.00 5.89 -8.97
CA GLN A 43 0.90 7.27 -9.46
C GLN A 43 2.25 7.77 -9.99
N ARG A 44 3.06 6.88 -10.61
CA ARG A 44 4.38 7.28 -11.11
C ARG A 44 4.29 8.40 -12.13
N ASP A 45 3.41 8.26 -13.12
CA ASP A 45 3.29 9.25 -14.19
C ASP A 45 2.59 10.50 -13.70
N LYS A 46 1.49 10.33 -12.97
CA LYS A 46 0.69 11.46 -12.49
C LYS A 46 1.48 12.37 -11.55
N SER A 47 2.27 11.79 -10.65
CA SER A 47 3.02 12.55 -9.66
C SER A 47 4.42 12.94 -10.12
N HIS A 48 4.83 12.50 -11.31
CA HIS A 48 6.21 12.66 -11.82
C HIS A 48 7.23 12.13 -10.84
N ASN A 49 6.88 11.08 -10.10
CA ASN A 49 7.71 10.53 -9.03
C ASN A 49 8.06 9.07 -9.36
N PRO A 50 9.32 8.76 -9.64
CA PRO A 50 9.71 7.37 -9.94
C PRO A 50 9.46 6.43 -8.76
N LEU A 51 9.28 6.96 -7.55
CA LEU A 51 8.98 6.18 -6.35
C LEU A 51 7.48 6.11 -6.08
N GLY A 52 6.64 6.58 -7.02
CA GLY A 52 5.19 6.66 -6.85
C GLY A 52 4.46 5.33 -7.02
N HIS A 53 5.01 4.26 -6.47
CA HIS A 53 4.35 2.96 -6.42
C HIS A 53 3.31 2.93 -5.30
N ALA A 54 2.26 2.11 -5.47
CA ALA A 54 1.20 2.02 -4.47
C ALA A 54 1.75 1.75 -3.07
N GLU A 55 2.70 0.82 -2.96
CA GLU A 55 3.25 0.41 -1.66
C GLU A 55 4.01 1.54 -0.98
N THR A 56 4.88 2.23 -1.71
CA THR A 56 5.66 3.34 -1.12
C THR A 56 4.76 4.50 -0.73
N LEU A 57 3.74 4.79 -1.54
CA LEU A 57 2.77 5.85 -1.23
C LEU A 57 1.95 5.49 0.01
N ALA A 58 1.51 4.22 0.12
CA ALA A 58 0.74 3.77 1.27
C ALA A 58 1.58 3.81 2.55
N ILE A 59 2.85 3.38 2.49
CA ILE A 59 3.76 3.41 3.63
C ILE A 59 3.94 4.84 4.12
N LYS A 60 4.14 5.79 3.21
CA LYS A 60 4.28 7.20 3.58
C LYS A 60 3.03 7.70 4.31
N LYS A 61 1.84 7.41 3.75
CA LYS A 61 0.58 7.83 4.35
C LYS A 61 0.37 7.20 5.73
N ALA A 62 0.66 5.89 5.86
CA ALA A 62 0.50 5.20 7.13
C ALA A 62 1.43 5.78 8.19
N SER A 63 2.68 6.09 7.81
CA SER A 63 3.64 6.71 8.73
C SER A 63 3.14 8.04 9.25
N GLU A 64 2.48 8.81 8.41
CA GLU A 64 1.89 10.09 8.81
C GLU A 64 0.72 9.89 9.77
N VAL A 65 -0.12 8.88 9.52
CA VAL A 65 -1.27 8.59 10.38
C VAL A 65 -0.82 8.16 11.78
N VAL A 66 0.16 7.24 11.86
CA VAL A 66 0.62 6.76 13.18
C VAL A 66 1.68 7.68 13.79
N ASN A 67 2.15 8.67 13.04
CA ASN A 67 3.18 9.62 13.46
C ASN A 67 4.47 8.91 13.87
N ASP A 68 4.86 7.88 13.10
CA ASP A 68 6.04 7.08 13.36
C ASP A 68 6.46 6.42 12.05
N TRP A 69 7.76 6.26 11.84
CA TRP A 69 8.25 5.55 10.66
C TRP A 69 8.15 4.02 10.82
N GLN A 70 8.02 3.53 12.05
CA GLN A 70 7.86 2.11 12.33
C GLN A 70 6.39 1.73 12.27
N LEU A 71 6.06 0.84 11.33
CA LEU A 71 4.69 0.39 11.13
C LEU A 71 4.49 -1.01 11.72
N VAL A 72 4.89 -1.16 12.99
CA VAL A 72 4.69 -2.42 13.71
C VAL A 72 3.19 -2.67 13.87
N ASP A 73 2.82 -3.95 13.92
CA ASP A 73 1.43 -4.38 14.04
C ASP A 73 0.56 -3.97 12.84
N CYS A 74 1.19 -3.62 11.72
CA CYS A 74 0.47 -3.30 10.49
C CYS A 74 0.57 -4.46 9.49
N THR A 75 -0.46 -4.62 8.69
CA THR A 75 -0.50 -5.57 7.59
C THR A 75 -0.67 -4.80 6.30
N LEU A 76 0.13 -5.14 5.29
CA LEU A 76 0.06 -4.52 3.98
C LEU A 76 -0.58 -5.50 2.99
N TYR A 77 -1.64 -5.04 2.33
CA TYR A 77 -2.31 -5.79 1.26
C TYR A 77 -2.02 -5.11 -0.06
N VAL A 78 -1.49 -5.87 -1.01
CA VAL A 78 -1.16 -5.34 -2.34
C VAL A 78 -1.63 -6.32 -3.40
N THR A 79 -2.06 -5.78 -4.55
CA THR A 79 -2.68 -6.60 -5.60
C THR A 79 -1.68 -7.34 -6.46
N ILE A 80 -0.41 -6.91 -6.47
CA ILE A 80 0.67 -7.55 -7.22
C ILE A 80 1.89 -7.61 -6.31
N GLU A 81 2.71 -8.66 -6.47
CA GLU A 81 3.93 -8.84 -5.68
C GLU A 81 4.83 -7.60 -5.77
N PRO A 82 5.32 -7.10 -4.62
CA PRO A 82 6.15 -5.89 -4.61
C PRO A 82 7.45 -6.05 -5.39
N CYS A 83 7.91 -4.97 -6.02
CA CYS A 83 9.23 -4.92 -6.64
C CYS A 83 10.31 -4.82 -5.58
N ILE A 84 11.58 -4.84 -6.01
CA ILE A 84 12.73 -4.77 -5.08
C ILE A 84 12.68 -3.50 -4.23
N MET A 85 12.37 -2.35 -4.84
CA MET A 85 12.27 -1.09 -4.10
C MET A 85 11.19 -1.16 -3.01
N CYS A 86 9.99 -1.64 -3.38
CA CYS A 86 8.87 -1.70 -2.43
C CYS A 86 9.11 -2.75 -1.36
N SER A 87 9.72 -3.89 -1.71
CA SER A 87 10.07 -4.91 -0.72
C SER A 87 11.05 -4.34 0.32
N GLY A 88 12.03 -3.56 -0.14
CA GLY A 88 12.95 -2.88 0.76
C GLY A 88 12.26 -1.88 1.67
N ALA A 89 11.32 -1.10 1.12
CA ALA A 89 10.55 -0.13 1.90
C ALA A 89 9.69 -0.82 2.95
N ILE A 90 9.07 -1.95 2.61
CA ILE A 90 8.27 -2.73 3.56
C ILE A 90 9.14 -3.21 4.73
N ILE A 91 10.32 -3.76 4.43
CA ILE A 91 11.25 -4.23 5.46
C ILE A 91 11.70 -3.06 6.34
N GLN A 92 12.09 -1.95 5.73
CA GLN A 92 12.59 -0.78 6.47
C GLN A 92 11.52 -0.16 7.38
N SER A 93 10.26 -0.22 6.97
CA SER A 93 9.15 0.34 7.76
C SER A 93 8.69 -0.57 8.90
N ARG A 94 9.26 -1.77 9.00
CA ARG A 94 8.92 -2.76 10.06
C ARG A 94 7.49 -3.28 9.98
N ILE A 95 6.89 -3.28 8.81
CA ILE A 95 5.60 -3.95 8.61
C ILE A 95 5.77 -5.44 8.86
N GLN A 96 4.90 -6.02 9.69
CA GLN A 96 5.07 -7.41 10.12
C GLN A 96 4.49 -8.41 9.13
N THR A 97 3.43 -8.06 8.44
CA THR A 97 2.72 -9.00 7.58
C THR A 97 2.46 -8.40 6.21
N LEU A 98 2.79 -9.15 5.17
CA LEU A 98 2.52 -8.81 3.77
C LEU A 98 1.56 -9.85 3.20
N VAL A 99 0.48 -9.40 2.60
CA VAL A 99 -0.52 -10.29 1.99
C VAL A 99 -0.68 -10.03 0.51
#